data_30b43cb6c8dd12d3aea1a3fded3056f6
#
_entry.id   30b43cb6c8dd12d3aea1a3fded3056f6
#
_cell.length_a   1.000
_cell.length_b   1.000
_cell.length_c   1.000
_cell.angle_alpha   90.00
_cell.angle_beta   90.00
_cell.angle_gamma   90.00
#
_symmetry.space_group_name_H-M   'P 1'
#
loop_
_entity.id
_entity.type
_entity.pdbx_description
1 polymer ?
#
loop_
_entity_poly.entity_id
_entity_poly.type
_entity_poly.pdbx_seq_one_letter_code
_entity_poly.pdbx_strand_id
1 'polypeptide(L)'
;MKNNGFIYVASKYKEFINAARFSANSLKDHWPLSNITLFTHKEWLTEFDYSLFDNIITQDVPYHNRTKLWALDKTPYNLTCYIDCDTWIEHDNIKFIFDQFDNNSDITITKCRSYAASIDSSFKGGELTDHCGLFLYNNKKHTLNFMKQWWLLYCKQYEGSWNWDTHLYPEYLRPWDMWTYWWLQNKTEHAIKRSYFPDPDAKWNFVYVYKEEELQGHEKIISHQPIPQAMRT
;
A
#
# COMPACT_ATOMS: atom_id res chain seq x y z
N MET A 1 8.58 19.69 -13.71
CA MET A 1 8.89 18.36 -13.14
C MET A 1 7.58 17.69 -12.80
N LYS A 2 7.41 16.38 -13.10
CA LYS A 2 6.23 15.64 -12.65
C LYS A 2 6.27 15.63 -11.12
N ASN A 3 5.18 16.02 -10.47
CA ASN A 3 5.08 15.98 -9.00
C ASN A 3 4.79 14.53 -8.58
N ASN A 4 5.86 13.75 -8.40
CA ASN A 4 5.79 12.35 -7.96
C ASN A 4 6.22 12.27 -6.48
N GLY A 5 5.64 11.35 -5.72
CA GLY A 5 6.06 11.16 -4.33
C GLY A 5 5.46 9.93 -3.68
N PHE A 6 5.96 9.67 -2.48
CA PHE A 6 5.58 8.55 -1.65
C PHE A 6 4.57 8.98 -0.60
N ILE A 7 3.63 8.12 -0.27
CA ILE A 7 2.76 8.29 0.88
C ILE A 7 2.94 7.15 1.87
N TYR A 8 3.08 7.53 3.14
CA TYR A 8 3.01 6.67 4.32
C TYR A 8 1.78 7.00 5.13
N VAL A 9 1.20 6.00 5.77
CA VAL A 9 0.00 6.19 6.59
C VAL A 9 0.17 5.47 7.92
N ALA A 10 0.39 6.23 8.98
CA ALA A 10 0.54 5.72 10.35
C ALA A 10 -0.65 6.15 11.20
N SER A 11 -1.51 5.19 11.57
CA SER A 11 -2.72 5.43 12.35
C SER A 11 -3.03 4.27 13.26
N LYS A 12 -3.86 4.50 14.26
CA LYS A 12 -4.37 3.59 15.27
C LYS A 12 -3.35 3.10 16.29
N TYR A 13 -2.16 2.67 15.87
CA TYR A 13 -1.12 2.19 16.78
C TYR A 13 0.16 2.98 16.58
N LYS A 14 0.81 3.33 17.70
CA LYS A 14 2.00 4.16 17.73
C LYS A 14 3.21 3.48 17.06
N GLU A 15 3.25 2.17 17.08
CA GLU A 15 4.28 1.40 16.36
C GLU A 15 4.33 1.68 14.86
N PHE A 16 3.21 2.03 14.23
CA PHE A 16 3.19 2.40 12.81
C PHE A 16 3.93 3.70 12.52
N ILE A 17 3.96 4.65 13.46
CA ILE A 17 4.78 5.87 13.32
C ILE A 17 6.27 5.53 13.33
N ASN A 18 6.70 4.68 14.26
CA ASN A 18 8.09 4.26 14.34
C ASN A 18 8.50 3.51 13.07
N ALA A 19 7.65 2.60 12.60
CA ALA A 19 7.88 1.87 11.36
C ALA A 19 7.94 2.81 10.14
N ALA A 20 7.00 3.76 10.01
CA ALA A 20 7.00 4.74 8.91
C ALA A 20 8.27 5.60 8.91
N ARG A 21 8.74 6.06 10.08
CA ARG A 21 9.98 6.82 10.21
C ARG A 21 11.19 5.99 9.80
N PHE A 22 11.26 4.74 10.24
CA PHE A 22 12.35 3.84 9.88
C PHE A 22 12.36 3.56 8.37
N SER A 23 11.21 3.26 7.79
CA SER A 23 11.07 3.06 6.34
C SER A 23 11.41 4.33 5.55
N ALA A 24 10.90 5.50 5.97
CA ALA A 24 11.22 6.78 5.33
C ALA A 24 12.70 7.14 5.42
N ASN A 25 13.37 6.80 6.55
CA ASN A 25 14.81 6.98 6.68
C ASN A 25 15.55 6.11 5.67
N SER A 26 15.24 4.81 5.57
CA SER A 26 15.87 3.95 4.57
C SER A 26 15.62 4.45 3.13
N LEU A 27 14.44 5.03 2.86
CA LEU A 27 14.17 5.66 1.56
C LEU A 27 15.05 6.87 1.32
N LYS A 28 15.20 7.76 2.32
CA LYS A 28 16.06 8.96 2.20
C LYS A 28 17.55 8.60 2.12
N ASP A 29 18.00 7.52 2.75
CA ASP A 29 19.37 7.02 2.64
C ASP A 29 19.72 6.63 1.19
N HIS A 30 18.79 5.98 0.49
CA HIS A 30 18.95 5.56 -0.90
C HIS A 30 18.51 6.63 -1.92
N TRP A 31 17.57 7.50 -1.55
CA TRP A 31 17.08 8.59 -2.40
C TRP A 31 16.77 9.87 -1.60
N PRO A 32 17.79 10.69 -1.25
CA PRO A 32 17.62 11.90 -0.44
C PRO A 32 16.61 12.92 -0.99
N LEU A 33 16.43 12.96 -2.31
CA LEU A 33 15.51 13.89 -2.99
C LEU A 33 14.08 13.33 -3.18
N SER A 34 13.78 12.19 -2.60
CA SER A 34 12.41 11.64 -2.64
C SER A 34 11.43 12.57 -1.92
N ASN A 35 10.25 12.80 -2.51
CA ASN A 35 9.18 13.53 -1.84
C ASN A 35 8.33 12.54 -1.02
N ILE A 36 8.13 12.82 0.25
CA ILE A 36 7.41 11.93 1.16
C ILE A 36 6.31 12.70 1.89
N THR A 37 5.08 12.20 1.83
CA THR A 37 3.95 12.68 2.64
C THR A 37 3.56 11.63 3.67
N LEU A 38 3.44 12.04 4.94
CA LEU A 38 2.94 11.23 6.03
C LEU A 38 1.50 11.63 6.37
N PHE A 39 0.59 10.66 6.44
CA PHE A 39 -0.72 10.81 7.05
C PHE A 39 -0.68 10.21 8.47
N THR A 40 -0.98 11.02 9.51
CA THR A 40 -0.89 10.58 10.90
C THR A 40 -1.75 11.45 11.82
N HIS A 41 -1.70 11.20 13.12
CA HIS A 41 -2.45 11.96 14.13
C HIS A 41 -1.60 13.10 14.70
N LYS A 42 -2.23 14.26 14.90
CA LYS A 42 -1.57 15.48 15.37
C LYS A 42 -0.89 15.29 16.73
N GLU A 43 -1.52 14.56 17.62
CA GLU A 43 -1.03 14.28 18.99
C GLU A 43 0.26 13.47 19.02
N TRP A 44 0.60 12.81 17.94
CA TRP A 44 1.85 12.03 17.84
C TRP A 44 3.05 12.86 17.38
N LEU A 45 2.83 14.06 16.84
CA LEU A 45 3.90 14.89 16.27
C LEU A 45 4.87 15.50 17.29
N THR A 46 4.51 15.54 18.57
CA THR A 46 5.34 16.17 19.61
C THR A 46 6.50 15.31 20.10
N GLU A 47 6.52 14.04 19.74
CA GLU A 47 7.43 13.06 20.35
C GLU A 47 8.63 12.70 19.45
N PHE A 48 8.63 13.10 18.18
CA PHE A 48 9.61 12.61 17.21
C PHE A 48 10.09 13.72 16.27
N ASP A 49 11.27 13.52 15.70
CA ASP A 49 11.73 14.30 14.53
C ASP A 49 11.02 13.80 13.27
N TYR A 50 10.35 14.70 12.59
CA TYR A 50 9.60 14.46 11.36
C TYR A 50 10.23 15.08 10.13
N SER A 51 11.48 15.55 10.20
CA SER A 51 12.20 16.19 9.08
C SER A 51 12.37 15.30 7.85
N LEU A 52 12.19 13.98 8.01
CA LEU A 52 12.17 13.01 6.89
C LEU A 52 10.99 13.20 5.93
N PHE A 53 9.89 13.80 6.40
CA PHE A 53 8.67 13.96 5.64
C PHE A 53 8.54 15.39 5.11
N ASP A 54 8.38 15.52 3.80
CA ASP A 54 8.24 16.84 3.15
C ASP A 54 6.85 17.45 3.44
N ASN A 55 5.84 16.60 3.66
CA ASN A 55 4.50 17.02 4.07
C ASN A 55 3.94 16.09 5.16
N ILE A 56 3.16 16.66 6.08
CA ILE A 56 2.46 15.89 7.11
C ILE A 56 0.99 16.31 7.12
N ILE A 57 0.10 15.36 6.94
CA ILE A 57 -1.36 15.57 6.94
C ILE A 57 -1.94 14.92 8.18
N THR A 58 -2.57 15.74 9.02
CA THR A 58 -3.16 15.29 10.29
C THR A 58 -4.65 15.55 10.41
N GLN A 59 -5.21 16.30 9.45
CA GLN A 59 -6.61 16.67 9.49
C GLN A 59 -7.49 15.47 9.14
N ASP A 60 -8.49 15.20 9.99
CA ASP A 60 -9.54 14.19 9.80
C ASP A 60 -9.03 12.76 9.53
N VAL A 61 -7.79 12.46 9.94
CA VAL A 61 -7.22 11.11 9.79
C VAL A 61 -7.97 10.12 10.69
N PRO A 62 -8.61 9.07 10.13
CA PRO A 62 -9.36 8.11 10.93
C PRO A 62 -8.46 7.26 11.84
N TYR A 63 -8.98 6.88 12.99
CA TYR A 63 -8.32 5.95 13.92
C TYR A 63 -8.65 4.50 13.55
N HIS A 64 -8.01 3.98 12.48
CA HIS A 64 -8.34 2.66 11.94
C HIS A 64 -7.10 1.93 11.39
N ASN A 65 -7.08 0.60 11.43
CA ASN A 65 -5.95 -0.23 10.93
C ASN A 65 -5.70 -0.07 9.42
N ARG A 66 -6.71 0.29 8.64
CA ARG A 66 -6.63 0.45 7.18
C ARG A 66 -6.87 1.90 6.76
N THR A 67 -6.47 2.85 7.62
CA THR A 67 -6.49 4.29 7.31
C THR A 67 -5.76 4.61 5.99
N LYS A 68 -4.83 3.75 5.57
CA LYS A 68 -4.20 3.86 4.25
C LYS A 68 -5.23 4.06 3.13
N LEU A 69 -6.31 3.30 3.13
CA LEU A 69 -7.34 3.39 2.10
C LEU A 69 -8.04 4.75 2.07
N TRP A 70 -8.21 5.37 3.26
CA TRP A 70 -8.76 6.72 3.38
C TRP A 70 -7.80 7.79 2.84
N ALA A 71 -6.49 7.56 2.94
CA ALA A 71 -5.48 8.53 2.52
C ALA A 71 -5.25 8.54 1.00
N LEU A 72 -5.53 7.43 0.30
CA LEU A 72 -5.18 7.26 -1.12
C LEU A 72 -5.81 8.33 -2.03
N ASP A 73 -7.08 8.71 -1.83
CA ASP A 73 -7.75 9.73 -2.64
C ASP A 73 -7.34 11.17 -2.29
N LYS A 74 -6.48 11.34 -1.28
CA LYS A 74 -5.98 12.64 -0.77
C LYS A 74 -4.52 12.88 -1.08
N THR A 75 -3.95 12.08 -1.96
CA THR A 75 -2.55 12.25 -2.37
C THR A 75 -2.29 13.65 -2.93
N PRO A 76 -1.17 14.31 -2.55
CA PRO A 76 -0.78 15.60 -3.12
C PRO A 76 -0.01 15.47 -4.45
N TYR A 77 0.20 14.25 -4.96
CA TYR A 77 1.06 13.98 -6.10
C TYR A 77 0.27 13.63 -7.37
N ASN A 78 0.87 13.91 -8.53
CA ASN A 78 0.32 13.49 -9.82
C ASN A 78 0.48 11.99 -10.06
N LEU A 79 1.61 11.44 -9.60
CA LEU A 79 1.90 10.01 -9.56
C LEU A 79 2.38 9.66 -8.15
N THR A 80 1.67 8.79 -7.49
CA THR A 80 1.89 8.40 -6.11
C THR A 80 2.42 6.99 -6.03
N CYS A 81 3.46 6.79 -5.23
CA CYS A 81 3.84 5.49 -4.70
C CYS A 81 3.24 5.34 -3.31
N TYR A 82 2.24 4.46 -3.16
CA TYR A 82 1.84 4.00 -1.84
C TYR A 82 2.79 2.90 -1.37
N ILE A 83 3.21 2.98 -0.11
CA ILE A 83 4.10 2.01 0.53
C ILE A 83 3.67 1.79 1.98
N ASP A 84 3.55 0.51 2.40
CA ASP A 84 3.23 0.17 3.79
C ASP A 84 4.40 0.58 4.72
N CYS A 85 4.07 0.91 5.98
CA CYS A 85 5.06 1.39 6.96
C CYS A 85 6.11 0.34 7.34
N ASP A 86 5.78 -0.94 7.22
CA ASP A 86 6.64 -2.08 7.57
C ASP A 86 7.49 -2.55 6.38
N THR A 87 8.01 -1.58 5.62
CA THR A 87 8.89 -1.81 4.49
C THR A 87 10.28 -1.21 4.73
N TRP A 88 11.31 -1.77 4.08
CA TRP A 88 12.68 -1.26 4.07
C TRP A 88 13.17 -1.12 2.64
N ILE A 89 13.80 0.01 2.36
CA ILE A 89 14.49 0.21 1.10
C ILE A 89 15.92 -0.34 1.26
N GLU A 90 16.32 -1.25 0.39
CA GLU A 90 17.60 -1.95 0.45
C GLU A 90 18.54 -1.59 -0.71
N HIS A 91 18.04 -0.89 -1.74
CA HIS A 91 18.84 -0.65 -2.92
C HIS A 91 18.53 0.70 -3.60
N ASP A 92 19.57 1.33 -4.17
CA ASP A 92 19.50 2.63 -4.86
C ASP A 92 18.58 2.65 -6.08
N ASN A 93 18.25 1.49 -6.65
CA ASN A 93 17.31 1.37 -7.76
C ASN A 93 15.89 1.81 -7.42
N ILE A 94 15.60 2.09 -6.14
CA ILE A 94 14.35 2.74 -5.72
C ILE A 94 14.08 4.05 -6.49
N LYS A 95 15.14 4.74 -6.93
CA LYS A 95 15.07 5.96 -7.74
C LYS A 95 14.30 5.77 -9.06
N PHE A 96 14.22 4.54 -9.55
CA PHE A 96 13.55 4.17 -10.80
C PHE A 96 12.13 3.61 -10.59
N ILE A 97 11.58 3.70 -9.36
CA ILE A 97 10.27 3.11 -9.08
C ILE A 97 9.15 3.78 -9.90
N PHE A 98 9.19 5.08 -10.08
CA PHE A 98 8.19 5.80 -10.88
C PHE A 98 8.28 5.52 -12.38
N ASP A 99 9.42 5.02 -12.87
CA ASP A 99 9.59 4.59 -14.26
C ASP A 99 8.88 3.25 -14.53
N GLN A 100 8.50 2.53 -13.46
CA GLN A 100 7.74 1.28 -13.56
C GLN A 100 6.25 1.51 -13.82
N PHE A 101 5.77 2.75 -13.73
CA PHE A 101 4.36 3.06 -13.96
C PHE A 101 4.02 2.92 -15.45
N ASP A 102 3.05 2.06 -15.75
CA ASP A 102 2.49 1.98 -17.09
C ASP A 102 1.56 3.16 -17.35
N ASN A 103 1.97 4.09 -18.22
CA ASN A 103 1.21 5.30 -18.55
C ASN A 103 -0.16 5.02 -19.22
N ASN A 104 -0.41 3.80 -19.68
CA ASN A 104 -1.70 3.35 -20.21
C ASN A 104 -2.63 2.82 -19.11
N SER A 105 -2.13 2.72 -17.87
CA SER A 105 -2.85 2.24 -16.70
C SER A 105 -3.21 3.39 -15.74
N ASP A 106 -4.03 3.07 -14.75
CA ASP A 106 -4.38 3.97 -13.66
C ASP A 106 -3.68 3.56 -12.37
N ILE A 107 -3.34 2.28 -12.27
CA ILE A 107 -2.57 1.68 -11.17
C ILE A 107 -1.59 0.65 -11.72
N THR A 108 -0.35 0.64 -11.18
CA THR A 108 0.63 -0.42 -11.36
C THR A 108 0.90 -1.04 -10.00
N ILE A 109 0.63 -2.33 -9.83
CA ILE A 109 0.63 -3.03 -8.55
C ILE A 109 1.53 -4.26 -8.57
N THR A 110 2.00 -4.72 -7.42
CA THR A 110 2.76 -5.96 -7.30
C THR A 110 1.83 -7.16 -7.13
N LYS A 111 2.27 -8.34 -7.57
CA LYS A 111 1.50 -9.58 -7.46
C LYS A 111 1.55 -10.10 -6.01
N CYS A 112 0.43 -10.64 -5.58
CA CYS A 112 0.39 -11.44 -4.36
C CYS A 112 0.80 -12.87 -4.68
N ARG A 113 1.76 -13.42 -3.93
CA ARG A 113 2.33 -14.74 -4.19
C ARG A 113 1.94 -15.72 -3.09
N SER A 114 2.61 -16.83 -2.99
CA SER A 114 2.35 -18.04 -2.17
C SER A 114 1.53 -17.87 -0.87
N TYR A 115 1.66 -16.74 -0.20
CA TYR A 115 0.92 -16.44 1.03
C TYR A 115 -0.58 -16.27 0.78
N ALA A 116 -0.99 -15.53 -0.23
CA ALA A 116 -2.40 -15.35 -0.56
C ALA A 116 -2.96 -16.54 -1.33
N ALA A 117 -2.14 -17.29 -2.04
CA ALA A 117 -2.58 -18.50 -2.71
C ALA A 117 -3.17 -19.54 -1.75
N SER A 118 -2.68 -19.60 -0.49
CA SER A 118 -3.28 -20.48 0.53
C SER A 118 -4.67 -20.01 0.99
N ILE A 119 -4.93 -18.72 0.98
CA ILE A 119 -6.24 -18.13 1.28
C ILE A 119 -7.19 -18.35 0.12
N ASP A 120 -6.66 -18.25 -1.08
CA ASP A 120 -7.40 -18.33 -2.33
C ASP A 120 -8.02 -19.69 -2.58
N SER A 121 -7.40 -20.78 -2.13
CA SER A 121 -7.95 -22.12 -2.27
C SER A 121 -9.33 -22.31 -1.59
N SER A 122 -9.65 -21.47 -0.61
CA SER A 122 -10.96 -21.48 0.08
C SER A 122 -11.97 -20.47 -0.47
N PHE A 123 -11.52 -19.60 -1.39
CA PHE A 123 -12.29 -18.50 -1.93
C PHE A 123 -12.80 -18.81 -3.33
N LYS A 124 -14.14 -18.90 -3.47
CA LYS A 124 -14.80 -19.28 -4.74
C LYS A 124 -14.98 -18.14 -5.75
N GLY A 125 -14.53 -16.93 -5.43
CA GLY A 125 -14.75 -15.73 -6.25
C GLY A 125 -13.64 -15.41 -7.25
N GLY A 126 -12.53 -16.13 -7.25
CA GLY A 126 -11.35 -15.89 -8.06
C GLY A 126 -10.10 -15.62 -7.22
N GLU A 127 -8.98 -15.38 -7.89
CA GLU A 127 -7.70 -15.22 -7.23
C GLU A 127 -7.49 -13.82 -6.66
N LEU A 128 -6.99 -13.74 -5.42
CA LEU A 128 -6.48 -12.51 -4.83
C LEU A 128 -5.04 -12.30 -5.30
N THR A 129 -4.88 -11.81 -6.54
CA THR A 129 -3.59 -11.74 -7.21
C THR A 129 -2.80 -10.48 -6.92
N ASP A 130 -3.41 -9.48 -6.28
CA ASP A 130 -2.83 -8.15 -6.11
C ASP A 130 -2.40 -7.90 -4.67
N HIS A 131 -1.14 -7.47 -4.47
CA HIS A 131 -0.60 -7.15 -3.16
C HIS A 131 -0.74 -5.65 -2.86
N CYS A 132 -1.61 -5.29 -1.91
CA CYS A 132 -1.97 -3.91 -1.60
C CYS A 132 -0.99 -3.20 -0.63
N GLY A 133 0.24 -3.67 -0.49
CA GLY A 133 1.27 -3.07 0.36
C GLY A 133 2.22 -2.13 -0.38
N LEU A 134 2.27 -2.25 -1.72
CA LEU A 134 3.04 -1.36 -2.60
C LEU A 134 2.37 -1.26 -3.96
N PHE A 135 2.10 -0.04 -4.41
CA PHE A 135 1.61 0.24 -5.75
C PHE A 135 1.81 1.71 -6.16
N LEU A 136 1.83 1.93 -7.48
CA LEU A 136 1.84 3.25 -8.10
C LEU A 136 0.45 3.56 -8.64
N TYR A 137 -0.01 4.81 -8.51
CA TYR A 137 -1.27 5.24 -9.11
C TYR A 137 -1.25 6.72 -9.48
N ASN A 138 -1.99 7.08 -10.53
CA ASN A 138 -2.16 8.45 -10.98
C ASN A 138 -3.30 9.16 -10.22
N ASN A 139 -3.32 10.50 -10.28
CA ASN A 139 -4.33 11.32 -9.63
C ASN A 139 -5.52 11.68 -10.54
N LYS A 140 -5.78 10.90 -11.58
CA LYS A 140 -6.96 11.13 -12.43
C LYS A 140 -8.24 10.99 -11.60
N LYS A 141 -9.26 11.76 -11.95
CA LYS A 141 -10.53 11.81 -11.20
C LYS A 141 -11.16 10.43 -10.97
N HIS A 142 -11.15 9.56 -11.98
CA HIS A 142 -11.72 8.22 -11.85
C HIS A 142 -10.86 7.31 -10.97
N THR A 143 -9.52 7.44 -11.00
CA THR A 143 -8.61 6.72 -10.11
C THR A 143 -8.83 7.13 -8.65
N LEU A 144 -8.89 8.44 -8.38
CA LEU A 144 -9.18 8.93 -7.02
C LEU A 144 -10.59 8.52 -6.54
N ASN A 145 -11.57 8.48 -7.45
CA ASN A 145 -12.89 7.94 -7.11
C ASN A 145 -12.83 6.45 -6.74
N PHE A 146 -12.07 5.64 -7.48
CA PHE A 146 -11.82 4.24 -7.13
C PHE A 146 -11.22 4.12 -5.72
N MET A 147 -10.17 4.90 -5.40
CA MET A 147 -9.53 4.90 -4.08
C MET A 147 -10.53 5.27 -2.97
N LYS A 148 -11.38 6.27 -3.22
CA LYS A 148 -12.45 6.65 -2.29
C LYS A 148 -13.48 5.53 -2.09
N GLN A 149 -13.90 4.86 -3.17
CA GLN A 149 -14.83 3.74 -3.09
C GLN A 149 -14.19 2.54 -2.36
N TRP A 150 -12.90 2.32 -2.52
CA TRP A 150 -12.18 1.28 -1.81
C TRP A 150 -12.28 1.47 -0.29
N TRP A 151 -12.06 2.69 0.21
CA TRP A 151 -12.25 3.01 1.62
C TRP A 151 -13.70 2.79 2.08
N LEU A 152 -14.67 3.34 1.37
CA LEU A 152 -16.09 3.27 1.73
C LEU A 152 -16.59 1.83 1.79
N LEU A 153 -16.22 1.01 0.83
CA LEU A 153 -16.58 -0.40 0.78
C LEU A 153 -15.85 -1.20 1.84
N TYR A 154 -14.57 -0.91 2.07
CA TYR A 154 -13.80 -1.57 3.12
C TYR A 154 -14.42 -1.32 4.52
N CYS A 155 -14.87 -0.11 4.83
CA CYS A 155 -15.57 0.16 6.08
C CYS A 155 -16.80 -0.73 6.24
N LYS A 156 -17.64 -0.85 5.22
CA LYS A 156 -18.80 -1.75 5.21
C LYS A 156 -18.40 -3.22 5.39
N GLN A 157 -17.32 -3.64 4.75
CA GLN A 157 -16.75 -4.97 4.88
C GLN A 157 -16.35 -5.24 6.34
N TYR A 158 -15.58 -4.34 6.92
CA TYR A 158 -15.06 -4.48 8.28
C TYR A 158 -16.17 -4.49 9.33
N GLU A 159 -17.19 -3.64 9.17
CA GLU A 159 -18.36 -3.57 10.04
C GLU A 159 -19.33 -4.74 9.86
N GLY A 160 -19.19 -5.52 8.79
CA GLY A 160 -20.12 -6.60 8.45
C GLY A 160 -21.50 -6.08 7.97
N SER A 161 -21.57 -4.80 7.62
CA SER A 161 -22.82 -4.15 7.16
C SER A 161 -23.09 -4.34 5.67
N TRP A 162 -22.19 -4.95 4.94
CA TRP A 162 -22.35 -5.23 3.53
C TRP A 162 -23.08 -6.54 3.32
N ASN A 163 -24.20 -6.50 2.59
CA ASN A 163 -24.97 -7.69 2.25
C ASN A 163 -24.32 -8.42 1.05
N TRP A 164 -23.28 -9.20 1.37
CA TRP A 164 -22.53 -9.98 0.40
C TRP A 164 -23.20 -11.33 0.17
N ASP A 165 -22.95 -11.90 -0.99
CA ASP A 165 -23.09 -13.32 -1.15
C ASP A 165 -22.07 -14.03 -0.24
N THR A 166 -22.55 -14.61 0.85
CA THR A 166 -21.72 -15.29 1.87
C THR A 166 -20.89 -16.44 1.29
N HIS A 167 -21.26 -16.96 0.12
CA HIS A 167 -20.48 -17.98 -0.59
C HIS A 167 -19.19 -17.40 -1.23
N LEU A 168 -19.18 -16.11 -1.50
CA LEU A 168 -18.02 -15.41 -2.08
C LEU A 168 -17.15 -14.69 -1.05
N TYR A 169 -17.66 -14.54 0.20
CA TYR A 169 -17.00 -13.75 1.23
C TYR A 169 -16.86 -14.51 2.54
N PRO A 170 -15.75 -15.20 2.76
CA PRO A 170 -15.44 -15.78 4.06
C PRO A 170 -15.23 -14.69 5.11
N GLU A 171 -15.81 -14.88 6.29
CA GLU A 171 -15.76 -13.89 7.39
C GLU A 171 -14.32 -13.53 7.81
N TYR A 172 -13.39 -14.48 7.74
CA TYR A 172 -11.98 -14.24 8.08
C TYR A 172 -11.27 -13.25 7.16
N LEU A 173 -11.82 -12.93 5.98
CA LEU A 173 -11.28 -11.90 5.08
C LEU A 173 -11.71 -10.47 5.43
N ARG A 174 -12.61 -10.28 6.40
CA ARG A 174 -13.08 -8.94 6.82
C ARG A 174 -11.96 -7.94 7.09
N PRO A 175 -10.85 -8.28 7.75
CA PRO A 175 -9.76 -7.33 7.98
C PRO A 175 -8.88 -7.10 6.75
N TRP A 176 -9.12 -7.78 5.64
CA TRP A 176 -8.26 -7.77 4.46
C TRP A 176 -8.75 -6.78 3.40
N ASP A 177 -7.95 -5.75 3.15
CA ASP A 177 -8.21 -4.72 2.13
C ASP A 177 -8.11 -5.26 0.69
N MET A 178 -7.31 -6.29 0.46
CA MET A 178 -7.16 -6.96 -0.84
C MET A 178 -8.49 -7.50 -1.38
N TRP A 179 -9.37 -8.01 -0.50
CA TRP A 179 -10.69 -8.49 -0.90
C TRP A 179 -11.54 -7.36 -1.49
N THR A 180 -11.64 -6.21 -0.81
CA THR A 180 -12.41 -5.07 -1.30
C THR A 180 -11.85 -4.52 -2.60
N TYR A 181 -10.51 -4.52 -2.73
CA TYR A 181 -9.83 -4.15 -3.97
C TYR A 181 -10.26 -5.07 -5.11
N TRP A 182 -10.16 -6.40 -4.90
CA TRP A 182 -10.58 -7.40 -5.88
C TRP A 182 -12.04 -7.23 -6.28
N TRP A 183 -12.94 -6.98 -5.31
CA TRP A 183 -14.36 -6.77 -5.58
C TRP A 183 -14.58 -5.54 -6.47
N LEU A 184 -13.97 -4.42 -6.15
CA LEU A 184 -14.07 -3.20 -6.94
C LEU A 184 -13.60 -3.41 -8.38
N GLN A 185 -12.50 -4.13 -8.56
CA GLN A 185 -11.92 -4.39 -9.88
C GLN A 185 -12.72 -5.36 -10.74
N ASN A 186 -13.45 -6.29 -10.13
CA ASN A 186 -14.04 -7.39 -10.87
C ASN A 186 -15.58 -7.42 -10.84
N LYS A 187 -16.20 -6.69 -9.92
CA LYS A 187 -17.66 -6.80 -9.64
C LYS A 187 -18.38 -5.46 -9.68
N THR A 188 -17.72 -4.35 -9.99
CA THR A 188 -18.34 -3.03 -10.01
C THR A 188 -17.97 -2.24 -11.26
N GLU A 189 -18.75 -1.17 -11.51
CA GLU A 189 -18.46 -0.17 -12.56
C GLU A 189 -17.27 0.75 -12.22
N HIS A 190 -16.74 0.67 -11.00
CA HIS A 190 -15.62 1.49 -10.57
C HIS A 190 -14.25 0.96 -11.00
N ALA A 191 -14.19 -0.21 -11.66
CA ALA A 191 -12.94 -0.80 -12.12
C ALA A 191 -12.06 0.20 -12.87
N ILE A 192 -10.75 0.17 -12.58
CA ILE A 192 -9.72 1.01 -13.21
C ILE A 192 -8.74 0.16 -14.00
N LYS A 193 -8.01 0.77 -14.91
CA LYS A 193 -6.98 0.06 -15.69
C LYS A 193 -5.81 -0.30 -14.80
N ARG A 194 -5.56 -1.61 -14.65
CA ARG A 194 -4.48 -2.16 -13.86
C ARG A 194 -3.37 -2.69 -14.74
N SER A 195 -2.13 -2.46 -14.34
CA SER A 195 -0.92 -3.15 -14.80
C SER A 195 -0.14 -3.72 -13.61
N TYR A 196 0.88 -4.50 -13.90
CA TYR A 196 1.78 -5.04 -12.89
C TYR A 196 3.19 -4.47 -13.06
N PHE A 197 3.93 -4.42 -11.95
CA PHE A 197 5.37 -4.21 -12.03
C PHE A 197 6.01 -5.27 -12.92
N PRO A 198 7.07 -4.92 -13.68
CA PRO A 198 7.76 -5.89 -14.54
C PRO A 198 8.40 -7.00 -13.71
N ASP A 199 8.41 -8.21 -14.26
CA ASP A 199 9.02 -9.36 -13.60
C ASP A 199 10.56 -9.20 -13.49
N PRO A 200 11.16 -9.68 -12.40
CA PRO A 200 10.52 -10.20 -11.21
C PRO A 200 10.00 -9.05 -10.34
N ASP A 201 8.67 -8.88 -10.25
CA ASP A 201 8.05 -7.83 -9.44
C ASP A 201 8.35 -8.01 -7.92
N ALA A 202 8.74 -9.21 -7.51
CA ALA A 202 9.19 -9.51 -6.15
C ALA A 202 10.36 -8.63 -5.68
N LYS A 203 11.23 -8.16 -6.57
CA LYS A 203 12.33 -7.24 -6.20
C LYS A 203 11.83 -5.89 -5.67
N TRP A 204 10.64 -5.44 -6.13
CA TRP A 204 10.02 -4.18 -5.71
C TRP A 204 9.20 -4.32 -4.43
N ASN A 205 8.78 -5.54 -4.08
CA ASN A 205 7.99 -5.80 -2.88
C ASN A 205 8.23 -7.23 -2.40
N PHE A 206 9.41 -7.45 -1.79
CA PHE A 206 9.81 -8.75 -1.28
C PHE A 206 9.19 -8.99 0.11
N VAL A 207 8.08 -9.68 0.14
CA VAL A 207 7.38 -10.00 1.40
C VAL A 207 8.10 -11.11 2.14
N TYR A 208 8.20 -11.02 3.46
CA TYR A 208 8.97 -11.91 4.34
C TYR A 208 8.69 -13.42 4.19
N VAL A 209 7.55 -13.79 3.60
CA VAL A 209 7.20 -15.19 3.30
C VAL A 209 7.66 -15.65 1.91
N TYR A 210 8.19 -14.75 1.09
CA TYR A 210 8.67 -15.07 -0.24
C TYR A 210 10.02 -15.82 -0.17
N LYS A 211 10.31 -16.60 -1.21
CA LYS A 211 11.57 -17.31 -1.34
C LYS A 211 12.52 -16.52 -2.25
N GLU A 212 13.81 -16.64 -2.00
CA GLU A 212 14.85 -15.96 -2.79
C GLU A 212 14.80 -16.33 -4.29
N GLU A 213 14.32 -17.54 -4.64
CA GLU A 213 14.13 -17.94 -6.03
C GLU A 213 13.12 -17.04 -6.78
N GLU A 214 12.20 -16.39 -6.07
CA GLU A 214 11.24 -15.44 -6.67
C GLU A 214 11.92 -14.16 -7.18
N LEU A 215 13.14 -13.88 -6.73
CA LEU A 215 13.96 -12.76 -7.22
C LEU A 215 14.65 -13.09 -8.55
N GLN A 216 14.73 -14.36 -8.95
CA GLN A 216 15.41 -14.76 -10.20
C GLN A 216 16.86 -14.23 -10.30
N GLY A 217 17.56 -14.13 -9.16
CA GLY A 217 18.92 -13.58 -9.06
C GLY A 217 19.01 -12.05 -9.05
N HIS A 218 17.90 -11.32 -9.06
CA HIS A 218 17.89 -9.88 -8.88
C HIS A 218 17.99 -9.49 -7.40
N GLU A 219 18.53 -8.29 -7.13
CA GLU A 219 18.59 -7.73 -5.80
C GLU A 219 17.22 -7.27 -5.32
N LYS A 220 16.97 -7.39 -4.02
CA LYS A 220 15.81 -6.78 -3.37
C LYS A 220 15.95 -5.26 -3.37
N ILE A 221 14.94 -4.57 -3.83
CA ILE A 221 14.88 -3.10 -3.78
C ILE A 221 14.09 -2.67 -2.55
N ILE A 222 12.97 -3.35 -2.29
CA ILE A 222 12.12 -3.12 -1.12
C ILE A 222 11.82 -4.46 -0.46
N SER A 223 12.08 -4.57 0.85
CA SER A 223 11.61 -5.67 1.71
C SER A 223 10.38 -5.25 2.49
N HIS A 224 9.39 -6.13 2.54
CA HIS A 224 8.19 -5.99 3.35
C HIS A 224 8.26 -6.99 4.50
N GLN A 225 8.56 -6.50 5.69
CA GLN A 225 8.86 -7.28 6.88
C GLN A 225 7.86 -6.97 8.01
N PRO A 226 7.57 -7.92 8.90
CA PRO A 226 6.78 -7.62 10.10
C PRO A 226 7.47 -6.52 10.92
N ILE A 227 6.69 -5.60 11.49
CA ILE A 227 7.23 -4.54 12.37
C ILE A 227 8.04 -5.21 13.49
N PRO A 228 9.34 -4.89 13.63
CA PRO A 228 10.18 -5.45 14.68
C PRO A 228 9.61 -5.20 16.07
N GLN A 229 9.79 -6.15 16.98
CA GLN A 229 9.28 -6.04 18.35
C GLN A 229 9.79 -4.77 19.06
N ALA A 230 11.03 -4.34 18.79
CA ALA A 230 11.60 -3.12 19.34
C ALA A 230 10.89 -1.83 18.92
N MET A 231 10.07 -1.86 17.86
CA MET A 231 9.29 -0.72 17.39
C MET A 231 7.84 -0.72 17.90
N ARG A 232 7.45 -1.77 18.64
CA ARG A 232 6.08 -1.96 19.13
C ARG A 232 5.82 -1.35 20.52
N THR A 233 6.81 -0.63 21.06
CA THR A 233 6.74 0.02 22.38
C THR A 233 6.44 1.51 22.30
#